data_38f175fbfc64645f63c5368699415220
#
_entry.id   38f175fbfc64645f63c5368699415220
#
_cell.length_a   1.000
_cell.length_b   1.000
_cell.length_c   1.000
_cell.angle_alpha   90.00
_cell.angle_beta   90.00
_cell.angle_gamma   90.00
#
_symmetry.space_group_name_H-M   'P 1'
#
loop_
_entity.id
_entity.type
_entity.pdbx_description
1 polymer ?
#
loop_
_entity_poly.entity_id
_entity_poly.type
_entity_poly.pdbx_seq_one_letter_code
_entity_poly.pdbx_strand_id
1 'polypeptide(L)'
;MDRGTWIGNGDAAEKVSLTAWDDVLGFPGFELETIQGGRMTVRYFYALTEQGFVYAGEAFGYGFDDTEWGDGVWPLDLTGDGRSELVTRSTFGTGVPYVFVYRWNAAEGISQHSGIVWEKADAQLAKLSAPLGSVARAETYHAEDNTVTLTLYTEDGTREVTLPLTTDILGEWHAND
;
A
#
# COMPACT_ATOMS: atom_id res chain seq x y z
N MET A 1 11.15 -2.77 -26.80
CA MET A 1 11.74 -2.80 -25.45
C MET A 1 12.07 -4.24 -25.11
N ASP A 2 13.32 -4.49 -24.80
CA ASP A 2 13.78 -5.84 -24.47
C ASP A 2 13.24 -6.23 -23.10
N ARG A 3 12.52 -7.34 -23.01
CA ARG A 3 11.97 -7.83 -21.75
C ARG A 3 13.11 -8.50 -21.00
N GLY A 4 13.75 -7.76 -20.10
CA GLY A 4 14.75 -8.31 -19.23
C GLY A 4 14.18 -9.48 -18.42
N THR A 5 14.83 -10.64 -18.52
CA THR A 5 14.49 -11.79 -17.67
C THR A 5 15.11 -11.56 -16.29
N TRP A 6 14.28 -11.32 -15.31
CA TRP A 6 14.75 -11.24 -13.91
C TRP A 6 14.90 -12.65 -13.37
N ILE A 7 16.12 -13.01 -12.96
CA ILE A 7 16.43 -14.31 -12.35
C ILE A 7 16.61 -14.05 -10.85
N GLY A 8 15.54 -14.22 -10.08
CA GLY A 8 15.63 -14.26 -8.62
C GLY A 8 16.23 -15.58 -8.14
N ASN A 9 16.82 -15.59 -6.97
CA ASN A 9 17.45 -16.76 -6.35
C ASN A 9 16.41 -17.90 -6.13
N GLY A 10 16.35 -18.80 -7.08
CA GLY A 10 15.77 -20.13 -6.92
C GLY A 10 14.32 -20.31 -7.32
N ASP A 11 13.45 -19.32 -7.18
CA ASP A 11 12.07 -19.38 -7.66
C ASP A 11 11.90 -18.42 -8.83
N ALA A 12 11.77 -18.97 -10.04
CA ALA A 12 11.49 -18.17 -11.22
C ALA A 12 10.16 -17.46 -11.03
N ALA A 13 10.12 -16.14 -11.29
CA ALA A 13 8.86 -15.43 -11.39
C ALA A 13 8.01 -16.10 -12.47
N GLU A 14 6.85 -16.63 -12.13
CA GLU A 14 5.99 -17.37 -13.05
C GLU A 14 5.38 -16.44 -14.10
N LYS A 15 5.24 -15.15 -13.75
CA LYS A 15 4.74 -14.12 -14.65
C LYS A 15 5.37 -12.77 -14.28
N VAL A 16 5.74 -12.02 -15.30
CA VAL A 16 6.19 -10.63 -15.16
C VAL A 16 5.44 -9.79 -16.16
N SER A 17 4.80 -8.72 -15.71
CA SER A 17 4.16 -7.73 -16.58
C SER A 17 4.65 -6.32 -16.28
N LEU A 18 4.61 -5.46 -17.28
CA LEU A 18 4.98 -4.04 -17.17
C LEU A 18 3.82 -3.21 -17.71
N THR A 19 3.30 -2.32 -16.89
CA THR A 19 2.20 -1.43 -17.23
C THR A 19 2.64 0.02 -17.05
N ALA A 20 2.40 0.87 -18.06
CA ALA A 20 2.65 2.30 -17.93
C ALA A 20 1.57 2.95 -17.09
N TRP A 21 1.98 3.91 -16.28
CA TRP A 21 1.11 4.74 -15.45
C TRP A 21 1.36 6.22 -15.75
N ASP A 22 0.28 6.98 -15.87
CA ASP A 22 0.36 8.43 -16.08
C ASP A 22 0.73 9.19 -14.82
N ASP A 23 0.40 8.61 -13.66
CA ASP A 23 0.62 9.23 -12.34
C ASP A 23 1.11 8.22 -11.30
N VAL A 24 2.40 8.31 -10.96
CA VAL A 24 3.04 7.63 -9.83
C VAL A 24 3.73 8.70 -8.99
N LEU A 25 3.14 9.10 -7.88
CA LEU A 25 3.64 10.16 -7.00
C LEU A 25 3.76 11.53 -7.70
N GLY A 26 2.85 11.85 -8.63
CA GLY A 26 2.86 13.08 -9.41
C GLY A 26 3.84 13.08 -10.60
N PHE A 27 4.32 11.92 -11.00
CA PHE A 27 5.19 11.72 -12.16
C PHE A 27 4.64 10.62 -13.07
N PRO A 28 4.90 10.65 -14.38
CA PRO A 28 4.70 9.47 -15.20
C PRO A 28 5.59 8.32 -14.70
N GLY A 29 5.14 7.09 -14.83
CA GLY A 29 5.88 5.97 -14.31
C GLY A 29 5.45 4.64 -14.90
N PHE A 30 5.79 3.58 -14.21
CA PHE A 30 5.34 2.23 -14.54
C PHE A 30 5.19 1.35 -13.30
N GLU A 31 4.38 0.34 -13.49
CA GLU A 31 4.22 -0.77 -12.58
C GLU A 31 4.92 -2.00 -13.14
N LEU A 32 5.68 -2.68 -12.30
CA LEU A 32 6.23 -4.00 -12.55
C LEU A 32 5.51 -5.01 -11.66
N GLU A 33 4.64 -5.82 -12.24
CA GLU A 33 3.96 -6.90 -11.54
C GLU A 33 4.75 -8.20 -11.66
N THR A 34 4.91 -8.91 -10.56
CA THR A 34 5.54 -10.23 -10.50
C THR A 34 4.66 -11.19 -9.70
N ILE A 35 4.62 -12.46 -10.11
CA ILE A 35 4.05 -13.54 -9.31
C ILE A 35 5.20 -14.32 -8.71
N GLN A 36 5.22 -14.43 -7.38
CA GLN A 36 6.26 -15.09 -6.62
C GLN A 36 5.70 -16.30 -5.87
N GLY A 37 6.43 -17.43 -5.91
CA GLY A 37 6.05 -18.64 -5.19
C GLY A 37 4.66 -19.19 -5.55
N GLY A 38 4.15 -18.88 -6.74
CA GLY A 38 2.87 -19.35 -7.26
C GLY A 38 1.62 -18.80 -6.56
N ARG A 39 1.76 -17.86 -5.62
CA ARG A 39 0.61 -17.34 -4.85
C ARG A 39 0.67 -15.87 -4.47
N MET A 40 1.83 -15.24 -4.54
CA MET A 40 1.97 -13.84 -4.13
C MET A 40 2.20 -12.98 -5.36
N THR A 41 1.27 -12.08 -5.63
CA THR A 41 1.45 -11.00 -6.60
C THR A 41 2.12 -9.83 -5.89
N VAL A 42 3.21 -9.33 -6.45
CA VAL A 42 3.85 -8.10 -5.98
C VAL A 42 3.87 -7.12 -7.13
N ARG A 43 3.40 -5.93 -6.87
CA ARG A 43 3.34 -4.80 -7.79
C ARG A 43 4.30 -3.74 -7.29
N TYR A 44 5.36 -3.49 -8.04
CA TYR A 44 6.35 -2.46 -7.75
C TYR A 44 6.08 -1.23 -8.62
N PHE A 45 6.06 -0.06 -8.02
CA PHE A 45 5.82 1.21 -8.71
C PHE A 45 7.10 2.00 -8.82
N TYR A 46 7.35 2.54 -10.00
CA TYR A 46 8.51 3.37 -10.30
C TYR A 46 8.06 4.68 -10.93
N ALA A 47 8.49 5.79 -10.36
CA ALA A 47 8.27 7.14 -10.88
C ALA A 47 9.44 7.53 -11.80
N LEU A 48 9.15 8.17 -12.94
CA LEU A 48 10.17 8.76 -13.80
C LEU A 48 10.38 10.22 -13.42
N THR A 49 11.41 10.47 -12.62
CA THR A 49 11.81 11.80 -12.17
C THR A 49 12.94 12.36 -13.02
N GLU A 50 13.38 13.57 -12.74
CA GLU A 50 14.58 14.15 -13.37
C GLU A 50 15.87 13.36 -13.06
N GLN A 51 15.87 12.60 -11.97
CA GLN A 51 16.99 11.72 -11.57
C GLN A 51 16.95 10.36 -12.26
N GLY A 52 15.91 10.07 -13.04
CA GLY A 52 15.62 8.79 -13.65
C GLY A 52 14.49 8.04 -12.96
N PHE A 53 14.48 6.72 -13.09
CA PHE A 53 13.48 5.90 -12.41
C PHE A 53 13.81 5.76 -10.93
N VAL A 54 12.86 6.14 -10.09
CA VAL A 54 12.93 6.03 -8.64
C VAL A 54 11.85 5.05 -8.17
N TYR A 55 12.22 4.15 -7.27
CA TYR A 55 11.27 3.27 -6.62
C TYR A 55 10.27 4.08 -5.82
N ALA A 56 8.99 3.94 -6.12
CA ALA A 56 7.91 4.74 -5.55
C ALA A 56 7.17 4.02 -4.42
N GLY A 57 7.08 2.69 -4.50
CA GLY A 57 6.36 1.89 -3.52
C GLY A 57 5.93 0.55 -4.08
N GLU A 58 5.18 -0.19 -3.28
CA GLU A 58 4.72 -1.52 -3.65
C GLU A 58 3.33 -1.85 -3.10
N ALA A 59 2.67 -2.83 -3.71
CA ALA A 59 1.45 -3.44 -3.21
C ALA A 59 1.57 -4.97 -3.31
N PHE A 60 1.07 -5.66 -2.30
CA PHE A 60 1.11 -7.11 -2.22
C PHE A 60 -0.30 -7.68 -2.26
N GLY A 61 -0.53 -8.66 -3.14
CA GLY A 61 -1.72 -9.50 -3.14
C GLY A 61 -1.36 -10.95 -2.81
N TYR A 62 -2.23 -11.64 -2.09
CA TYR A 62 -2.06 -13.05 -1.76
C TYR A 62 -3.28 -13.83 -2.21
N GLY A 63 -3.16 -14.61 -3.30
CA GLY A 63 -4.22 -15.44 -3.84
C GLY A 63 -4.15 -15.54 -5.36
N PHE A 64 -4.91 -16.49 -5.94
CA PHE A 64 -5.01 -16.70 -7.39
C PHE A 64 -6.08 -15.83 -8.06
N ASP A 65 -6.91 -15.16 -7.30
CA ASP A 65 -8.05 -14.41 -7.82
C ASP A 65 -7.88 -12.94 -7.45
N ASP A 66 -7.41 -12.16 -8.42
CA ASP A 66 -7.08 -10.74 -8.31
C ASP A 66 -8.27 -9.86 -7.90
N THR A 67 -9.48 -10.41 -7.85
CA THR A 67 -10.71 -9.66 -7.66
C THR A 67 -11.23 -9.62 -6.21
N GLU A 68 -10.89 -10.59 -5.37
CA GLU A 68 -11.42 -10.66 -4.00
C GLU A 68 -10.46 -10.10 -2.92
N TRP A 69 -9.17 -10.05 -3.18
CA TRP A 69 -8.17 -9.65 -2.18
C TRP A 69 -7.54 -8.27 -2.45
N GLY A 70 -8.14 -7.56 -3.40
CA GLY A 70 -8.04 -6.13 -3.58
C GLY A 70 -6.63 -5.56 -3.57
N ASP A 71 -5.88 -5.86 -4.61
CA ASP A 71 -4.65 -5.16 -4.96
C ASP A 71 -4.98 -3.73 -5.42
N GLY A 72 -5.63 -2.99 -4.53
CA GLY A 72 -5.99 -1.63 -4.84
C GLY A 72 -4.78 -0.74 -4.79
N VAL A 73 -4.61 0.04 -5.84
CA VAL A 73 -3.63 1.12 -5.90
C VAL A 73 -4.33 2.34 -6.47
N TRP A 74 -4.29 3.43 -5.73
CA TRP A 74 -5.04 4.64 -6.08
C TRP A 74 -4.13 5.86 -5.95
N PRO A 75 -3.87 6.59 -7.05
CA PRO A 75 -3.32 7.95 -6.97
C PRO A 75 -4.33 8.89 -6.34
N LEU A 76 -3.91 9.66 -5.35
CA LEU A 76 -4.76 10.59 -4.61
C LEU A 76 -3.93 11.74 -4.07
N ASP A 77 -4.32 12.98 -4.34
CA ASP A 77 -3.75 14.16 -3.67
C ASP A 77 -4.30 14.26 -2.24
N LEU A 78 -3.67 13.52 -1.33
CA LEU A 78 -4.07 13.44 0.08
C LEU A 78 -3.64 14.67 0.88
N THR A 79 -2.53 15.28 0.49
CA THR A 79 -1.95 16.45 1.18
C THR A 79 -2.51 17.77 0.67
N GLY A 80 -3.16 17.79 -0.50
CA GLY A 80 -3.70 19.00 -1.13
C GLY A 80 -2.62 19.91 -1.73
N ASP A 81 -1.44 19.36 -2.01
CA ASP A 81 -0.30 20.11 -2.57
C ASP A 81 -0.27 20.09 -4.11
N GLY A 82 -1.23 19.40 -4.73
CA GLY A 82 -1.35 19.22 -6.17
C GLY A 82 -0.49 18.10 -6.74
N ARG A 83 0.10 17.28 -5.87
CA ARG A 83 0.86 16.10 -6.23
C ARG A 83 0.19 14.86 -5.63
N SER A 84 0.06 13.82 -6.41
CA SER A 84 -0.56 12.60 -5.93
C SER A 84 0.35 11.83 -4.99
N GLU A 85 -0.21 11.36 -3.89
CA GLU A 85 0.25 10.20 -3.15
C GLU A 85 -0.27 8.93 -3.82
N LEU A 86 0.37 7.80 -3.50
CA LEU A 86 -0.08 6.48 -3.94
C LEU A 86 -0.62 5.73 -2.72
N VAL A 87 -1.94 5.57 -2.65
CA VAL A 87 -2.58 4.73 -1.63
C VAL A 87 -2.57 3.30 -2.11
N THR A 88 -2.08 2.38 -1.31
CA THR A 88 -2.07 0.94 -1.62
C THR A 88 -2.76 0.15 -0.53
N ARG A 89 -3.46 -0.90 -0.93
CA ARG A 89 -3.94 -1.94 -0.04
C ARG A 89 -3.14 -3.20 -0.29
N SER A 90 -2.49 -3.70 0.74
CA SER A 90 -1.63 -4.88 0.66
C SER A 90 -2.11 -5.95 1.61
N THR A 91 -2.05 -7.21 1.16
CA THR A 91 -2.42 -8.38 1.96
C THR A 91 -1.19 -9.25 2.15
N PHE A 92 -0.67 -9.31 3.38
CA PHE A 92 0.44 -10.19 3.72
C PHE A 92 -0.05 -11.63 3.99
N GLY A 93 0.86 -12.59 4.07
CA GLY A 93 0.61 -14.03 4.15
C GLY A 93 -0.39 -14.53 5.22
N THR A 94 -0.87 -13.64 6.10
CA THR A 94 -1.97 -13.91 7.04
C THR A 94 -3.37 -13.68 6.44
N GLY A 95 -3.45 -13.13 5.21
CA GLY A 95 -4.71 -12.73 4.60
C GLY A 95 -5.32 -11.44 5.18
N VAL A 96 -4.60 -10.73 6.06
CA VAL A 96 -5.06 -9.48 6.65
C VAL A 96 -4.61 -8.30 5.79
N PRO A 97 -5.53 -7.44 5.31
CA PRO A 97 -5.17 -6.29 4.51
C PRO A 97 -4.65 -5.13 5.36
N TYR A 98 -3.68 -4.41 4.81
CA TYR A 98 -3.12 -3.16 5.34
C TYR A 98 -3.13 -2.07 4.28
N VAL A 99 -3.26 -0.83 4.72
CA VAL A 99 -3.20 0.35 3.88
C VAL A 99 -1.88 1.07 4.09
N PHE A 100 -1.16 1.30 3.00
CA PHE A 100 0.05 2.13 2.98
C PHE A 100 -0.17 3.33 2.08
N VAL A 101 0.46 4.43 2.43
CA VAL A 101 0.49 5.65 1.63
C VAL A 101 1.94 5.95 1.29
N TYR A 102 2.23 6.15 0.02
CA TYR A 102 3.53 6.53 -0.49
C TYR A 102 3.46 7.97 -0.99
N ARG A 103 4.50 8.74 -0.77
CA ARG A 103 4.60 10.13 -1.24
C ARG A 103 5.98 10.45 -1.80
N TRP A 104 6.06 11.52 -2.57
CA TRP A 104 7.33 12.11 -2.98
C TRP A 104 7.76 13.18 -1.98
N ASN A 105 8.96 13.05 -1.40
CA ASN A 105 9.58 14.11 -0.63
C ASN A 105 10.49 14.93 -1.57
N ALA A 106 9.98 16.06 -2.03
CA ALA A 106 10.70 16.91 -2.99
C ALA A 106 11.98 17.54 -2.42
N ALA A 107 12.06 17.74 -1.09
CA ALA A 107 13.23 18.31 -0.45
C ALA A 107 14.42 17.33 -0.43
N GLU A 108 14.14 16.07 -0.33
CA GLU A 108 15.15 15.00 -0.28
C GLU A 108 15.31 14.26 -1.61
N GLY A 109 14.36 14.44 -2.54
CA GLY A 109 14.36 13.77 -3.84
C GLY A 109 14.14 12.27 -3.75
N ILE A 110 13.35 11.82 -2.78
CA ILE A 110 13.09 10.39 -2.50
C ILE A 110 11.60 10.13 -2.33
N SER A 111 11.21 8.89 -2.51
CA SER A 111 9.90 8.43 -2.08
C SER A 111 9.91 8.04 -0.60
N GLN A 112 8.78 8.19 0.06
CA GLN A 112 8.57 7.82 1.45
C GLN A 112 7.25 7.09 1.60
N HIS A 113 7.13 6.24 2.62
CA HIS A 113 5.88 5.58 2.97
C HIS A 113 5.46 5.83 4.41
N SER A 114 4.18 5.69 4.65
CA SER A 114 3.58 5.67 5.98
C SER A 114 2.40 4.69 6.02
N GLY A 115 2.11 4.16 7.19
CA GLY A 115 0.93 3.34 7.45
C GLY A 115 0.00 4.02 8.46
N ILE A 116 -1.18 3.45 8.66
CA ILE A 116 -2.17 3.94 9.60
C ILE A 116 -1.73 3.64 11.04
N VAL A 117 -1.77 4.66 11.88
CA VAL A 117 -1.55 4.55 13.33
C VAL A 117 -2.91 4.47 14.02
N TRP A 118 -3.25 3.28 14.48
CA TRP A 118 -4.56 2.98 15.06
C TRP A 118 -4.91 3.85 16.27
N GLU A 119 -3.92 4.19 17.09
CA GLU A 119 -4.09 5.08 18.25
C GLU A 119 -4.45 6.52 17.85
N LYS A 120 -4.04 6.94 16.64
CA LYS A 120 -4.41 8.24 16.08
C LYS A 120 -5.79 8.21 15.41
N ALA A 121 -6.18 7.04 14.90
CA ALA A 121 -7.42 6.90 14.16
C ALA A 121 -8.66 7.10 15.04
N ASP A 122 -8.64 6.55 16.26
CA ASP A 122 -9.73 6.75 17.23
C ASP A 122 -9.22 6.54 18.66
N ALA A 123 -9.48 7.52 19.54
CA ALA A 123 -9.20 7.41 20.98
C ALA A 123 -9.97 6.27 21.66
N GLN A 124 -11.09 5.81 21.10
CA GLN A 124 -11.82 4.65 21.60
C GLN A 124 -11.12 3.35 21.22
N LEU A 125 -10.52 3.29 20.00
CA LEU A 125 -9.71 2.14 19.59
C LEU A 125 -8.47 2.00 20.47
N ALA A 126 -7.84 3.12 20.87
CA ALA A 126 -6.72 3.09 21.79
C ALA A 126 -7.06 2.38 23.12
N LYS A 127 -8.29 2.54 23.61
CA LYS A 127 -8.77 1.84 24.82
C LYS A 127 -9.01 0.35 24.59
N LEU A 128 -9.30 -0.03 23.34
CA LEU A 128 -9.53 -1.42 22.95
C LEU A 128 -8.22 -2.14 22.57
N SER A 129 -7.21 -1.39 22.17
CA SER A 129 -5.91 -1.92 21.75
C SER A 129 -4.97 -2.24 22.91
N ALA A 130 -5.32 -1.90 24.14
CA ALA A 130 -4.57 -2.36 25.32
C ALA A 130 -4.96 -3.83 25.64
N PRO A 131 -4.10 -4.67 25.95
CA PRO A 131 -3.16 -5.55 25.27
C PRO A 131 -3.85 -6.60 24.39
N LEU A 132 -3.94 -6.34 23.13
CA LEU A 132 -4.55 -7.24 22.14
C LEU A 132 -3.50 -8.26 21.65
N GLY A 133 -3.05 -9.13 22.51
CA GLY A 133 -1.90 -10.01 22.28
C GLY A 133 -1.89 -10.79 20.97
N SER A 134 -3.02 -11.17 20.38
CA SER A 134 -3.08 -11.98 19.16
C SER A 134 -4.25 -11.62 18.24
N VAL A 135 -4.75 -10.40 18.31
CA VAL A 135 -5.90 -9.99 17.50
C VAL A 135 -5.44 -9.55 16.11
N ALA A 136 -6.05 -10.16 15.09
CA ALA A 136 -5.87 -9.72 13.71
C ALA A 136 -6.53 -8.35 13.54
N ARG A 137 -5.84 -7.47 12.81
CA ARG A 137 -6.34 -6.15 12.43
C ARG A 137 -6.42 -6.10 10.92
N ALA A 138 -7.45 -5.47 10.39
CA ALA A 138 -7.58 -5.28 8.96
C ALA A 138 -7.88 -3.81 8.64
N GLU A 139 -7.36 -3.34 7.53
CA GLU A 139 -7.54 -1.99 7.04
C GLU A 139 -8.09 -2.07 5.62
N THR A 140 -9.28 -1.52 5.40
CA THR A 140 -9.90 -1.53 4.09
C THR A 140 -10.10 -0.10 3.60
N TYR A 141 -9.47 0.24 2.49
CA TYR A 141 -9.63 1.54 1.86
C TYR A 141 -10.80 1.52 0.89
N HIS A 142 -11.59 2.61 0.91
CA HIS A 142 -12.74 2.86 0.04
C HIS A 142 -12.43 4.10 -0.82
N ALA A 143 -12.13 3.85 -2.08
CA ALA A 143 -11.70 4.93 -3.00
C ALA A 143 -12.83 5.88 -3.39
N GLU A 144 -14.08 5.42 -3.33
CA GLU A 144 -15.26 6.18 -3.71
C GLU A 144 -15.55 7.40 -2.81
N ASP A 145 -15.12 7.34 -1.56
CA ASP A 145 -15.34 8.41 -0.59
C ASP A 145 -14.07 8.77 0.21
N ASN A 146 -12.94 8.19 -0.18
CA ASN A 146 -11.63 8.39 0.47
C ASN A 146 -11.68 8.09 1.98
N THR A 147 -12.28 6.97 2.34
CA THR A 147 -12.34 6.51 3.72
C THR A 147 -11.57 5.22 3.93
N VAL A 148 -11.25 4.92 5.19
CA VAL A 148 -10.67 3.64 5.59
C VAL A 148 -11.50 3.04 6.71
N THR A 149 -11.86 1.76 6.57
CA THR A 149 -12.45 0.97 7.64
C THR A 149 -11.36 0.18 8.34
N LEU A 150 -11.26 0.41 9.65
CA LEU A 150 -10.38 -0.33 10.56
C LEU A 150 -11.20 -1.41 11.23
N THR A 151 -10.84 -2.67 11.03
CA THR A 151 -11.53 -3.83 11.60
C THR A 151 -10.65 -4.50 12.65
N LEU A 152 -11.16 -4.59 13.86
CA LEU A 152 -10.53 -5.27 14.98
C LEU A 152 -11.26 -6.60 15.23
N TYR A 153 -10.55 -7.71 15.12
CA TYR A 153 -11.05 -9.05 15.41
C TYR A 153 -10.71 -9.41 16.86
N THR A 154 -11.72 -9.70 17.66
CA THR A 154 -11.60 -10.08 19.06
C THR A 154 -12.29 -11.41 19.31
N GLU A 155 -12.06 -12.04 20.47
CA GLU A 155 -12.78 -13.27 20.87
C GLU A 155 -14.28 -13.06 20.97
N ASP A 156 -14.72 -11.83 21.25
CA ASP A 156 -16.14 -11.45 21.39
C ASP A 156 -16.78 -11.02 20.04
N GLY A 157 -16.04 -11.03 18.94
CA GLY A 157 -16.50 -10.63 17.61
C GLY A 157 -15.64 -9.56 16.95
N THR A 158 -16.22 -8.87 15.98
CA THR A 158 -15.55 -7.80 15.24
C THR A 158 -16.05 -6.41 15.68
N ARG A 159 -15.14 -5.44 15.62
CA ARG A 159 -15.46 -4.02 15.78
C ARG A 159 -14.87 -3.26 14.62
N GLU A 160 -15.65 -2.36 14.06
CA GLU A 160 -15.29 -1.58 12.90
C GLU A 160 -15.46 -0.09 13.16
N VAL A 161 -14.52 0.68 12.63
CA VAL A 161 -14.56 2.15 12.60
C VAL A 161 -14.18 2.61 11.20
N THR A 162 -15.02 3.42 10.59
CA THR A 162 -14.74 4.04 9.29
C THR A 162 -14.42 5.51 9.50
N LEU A 163 -13.30 5.94 8.94
CA LEU A 163 -12.74 7.29 9.08
C LEU A 163 -12.29 7.82 7.73
N PRO A 164 -12.30 9.15 7.50
CA PRO A 164 -11.60 9.72 6.35
C PRO A 164 -10.11 9.37 6.40
N LEU A 165 -9.55 8.95 5.27
CA LEU A 165 -8.11 8.79 5.13
C LEU A 165 -7.48 10.18 5.02
N THR A 166 -6.73 10.58 6.02
CA THR A 166 -6.03 11.87 6.09
C THR A 166 -4.63 11.68 6.66
N THR A 167 -3.77 12.67 6.49
CA THR A 167 -2.42 12.65 7.08
C THR A 167 -2.43 12.57 8.61
N ASP A 168 -3.52 12.98 9.26
CA ASP A 168 -3.63 12.99 10.73
C ASP A 168 -3.62 11.59 11.35
N ILE A 169 -4.10 10.58 10.60
CA ILE A 169 -4.13 9.19 11.05
C ILE A 169 -2.90 8.39 10.64
N LEU A 170 -2.00 8.99 9.82
CA LEU A 170 -0.76 8.35 9.39
C LEU A 170 0.35 8.46 10.45
N GLY A 171 1.28 7.52 10.38
CA GLY A 171 2.49 7.48 11.18
C GLY A 171 3.58 8.43 10.69
N GLU A 172 4.80 8.18 11.14
CA GLU A 172 5.98 8.83 10.61
C GLU A 172 6.23 8.37 9.17
N TRP A 173 6.84 9.27 8.39
CA TRP A 173 7.22 8.97 7.03
C TRP A 173 8.62 8.37 6.99
N HIS A 174 8.74 7.20 6.39
CA HIS A 174 9.99 6.46 6.26
C HIS A 174 10.43 6.46 4.79
N ALA A 175 11.74 6.65 4.55
CA ALA A 175 12.31 6.53 3.21
C ALA A 175 12.08 5.12 2.65
N ASN A 176 11.82 5.04 1.34
CA ASN A 176 11.84 3.77 0.61
C ASN A 176 13.28 3.53 0.13
N ASP A 177 13.89 2.48 0.64
CA ASP A 177 15.26 2.06 0.28
C ASP A 177 15.27 1.19 -0.99
#